data_496505af3fa55cbb3c77c94e9701a902
#
_entry.id   496505af3fa55cbb3c77c94e9701a902
#
_cell.length_a   1.000
_cell.length_b   1.000
_cell.length_c   1.000
_cell.angle_alpha   90.00
_cell.angle_beta   90.00
_cell.angle_gamma   90.00
#
_symmetry.space_group_name_H-M   'P 1'
#
loop_
_entity.id
_entity.type
_entity.pdbx_description
1 polymer ?
#
loop_
_entity_poly.entity_id
_entity_poly.type
_entity_poly.pdbx_seq_one_letter_code
_entity_poly.pdbx_strand_id
1 'polypeptide(L)'
;MDVASLTAKIRDIKDFPTEGILFKDITTLLKDGVAWSSVIDHLTERYRSAKVDVVVGVESRGFIFGGALAQQLGAGFVPVRKKGKLPGPVIEEEYELEYGRDVLAIHQDAISSGQRVLAVDDLLATGGTMVATLKLIERLGGTV
;
A
#
# COMPACT_ATOMS: atom_id res chain seq x y z
N MET A 1 -18.42 -0.32 -11.62
CA MET A 1 -18.21 1.13 -11.83
C MET A 1 -16.93 1.34 -12.63
N ASP A 2 -16.92 2.28 -13.51
CA ASP A 2 -15.72 2.65 -14.24
C ASP A 2 -14.79 3.56 -13.42
N VAL A 3 -13.57 3.78 -13.91
CA VAL A 3 -12.56 4.57 -13.20
C VAL A 3 -13.04 6.00 -12.95
N ALA A 4 -13.72 6.61 -13.93
CA ALA A 4 -14.21 7.98 -13.79
C ALA A 4 -15.24 8.08 -12.66
N SER A 5 -16.18 7.14 -12.58
CA SER A 5 -17.19 7.09 -11.52
C SER A 5 -16.56 6.86 -10.14
N LEU A 6 -15.54 6.02 -10.06
CA LEU A 6 -14.79 5.78 -8.82
C LEU A 6 -14.01 7.02 -8.39
N THR A 7 -13.34 7.68 -9.33
CA THR A 7 -12.59 8.90 -9.06
C THR A 7 -13.50 10.00 -8.50
N ALA A 8 -14.72 10.11 -9.02
CA ALA A 8 -15.70 11.09 -8.54
C ALA A 8 -16.13 10.86 -7.07
N LYS A 9 -15.90 9.67 -6.53
CA LYS A 9 -16.18 9.36 -5.12
C LYS A 9 -15.11 9.88 -4.17
N ILE A 10 -13.94 10.25 -4.67
CA ILE A 10 -12.85 10.79 -3.85
C ILE A 10 -13.14 12.27 -3.58
N ARG A 11 -13.04 12.67 -2.31
CA ARG A 11 -13.35 14.04 -1.89
C ARG A 11 -12.07 14.87 -1.77
N ASP A 12 -12.13 16.11 -2.26
CA ASP A 12 -11.05 17.06 -2.09
C ASP A 12 -11.26 17.85 -0.78
N ILE A 13 -10.22 17.95 0.02
CA ILE A 13 -10.18 18.74 1.24
C ILE A 13 -9.09 19.78 1.07
N LYS A 14 -9.48 21.06 1.03
CA LYS A 14 -8.54 22.17 0.91
C LYS A 14 -7.85 22.42 2.24
N ASP A 15 -6.57 22.83 2.15
CA ASP A 15 -5.78 23.28 3.30
C ASP A 15 -5.68 22.21 4.41
N PHE A 16 -5.39 20.98 4.00
CA PHE A 16 -5.17 19.88 4.94
C PHE A 16 -3.94 19.06 4.51
N PRO A 17 -3.05 18.70 5.44
CA PRO A 17 -3.04 19.04 6.88
C PRO A 17 -2.63 20.48 7.16
N THR A 18 -2.14 21.21 6.15
CA THR A 18 -1.73 22.61 6.26
C THR A 18 -2.25 23.42 5.09
N GLU A 19 -2.24 24.75 5.25
CA GLU A 19 -2.62 25.68 4.19
C GLU A 19 -1.84 25.43 2.90
N GLY A 20 -2.53 25.52 1.76
CA GLY A 20 -1.96 25.33 0.43
C GLY A 20 -1.91 23.89 -0.06
N ILE A 21 -2.25 22.92 0.77
CA ILE A 21 -2.27 21.50 0.38
C ILE A 21 -3.70 21.05 0.10
N LEU A 22 -3.93 20.50 -1.09
CA LEU A 22 -5.17 19.84 -1.44
C LEU A 22 -5.07 18.35 -1.11
N PHE A 23 -5.81 17.93 -0.10
CA PHE A 23 -5.83 16.56 0.37
C PHE A 23 -6.90 15.74 -0.36
N LYS A 24 -6.52 14.58 -0.87
CA LYS A 24 -7.44 13.62 -1.49
C LYS A 24 -7.96 12.66 -0.44
N ASP A 25 -9.21 12.82 -0.04
CA ASP A 25 -9.85 11.98 0.97
C ASP A 25 -10.58 10.80 0.32
N ILE A 26 -10.07 9.60 0.55
CA ILE A 26 -10.66 8.37 0.01
C ILE A 26 -11.76 7.77 0.89
N THR A 27 -11.99 8.33 2.07
CA THR A 27 -13.00 7.75 3.00
C THR A 27 -14.41 7.77 2.41
N THR A 28 -14.71 8.74 1.55
CA THR A 28 -15.98 8.80 0.84
C THR A 28 -16.15 7.69 -0.19
N LEU A 29 -15.05 7.20 -0.76
CA LEU A 29 -15.05 6.03 -1.61
C LEU A 29 -15.15 4.75 -0.76
N LEU A 30 -14.37 4.66 0.30
CA LEU A 30 -14.30 3.47 1.17
C LEU A 30 -15.65 3.16 1.83
N LYS A 31 -16.40 4.18 2.25
CA LYS A 31 -17.70 3.99 2.92
C LYS A 31 -18.82 3.56 1.96
N ASP A 32 -18.63 3.71 0.67
CA ASP A 32 -19.59 3.30 -0.35
C ASP A 32 -19.29 1.85 -0.74
N GLY A 33 -20.08 0.91 -0.24
CA GLY A 33 -19.82 -0.52 -0.44
C GLY A 33 -19.75 -0.94 -1.90
N VAL A 34 -20.54 -0.32 -2.77
CA VAL A 34 -20.50 -0.62 -4.22
C VAL A 34 -19.19 -0.11 -4.82
N ALA A 35 -18.79 1.11 -4.50
CA ALA A 35 -17.56 1.68 -5.00
C ALA A 35 -16.32 0.92 -4.47
N TRP A 36 -16.31 0.62 -3.17
CA TRP A 36 -15.24 -0.14 -2.54
C TRP A 36 -15.07 -1.52 -3.16
N SER A 37 -16.17 -2.27 -3.30
CA SER A 37 -16.12 -3.58 -3.96
C SER A 37 -15.61 -3.47 -5.38
N SER A 38 -16.04 -2.44 -6.11
CA SER A 38 -15.60 -2.23 -7.49
C SER A 38 -14.08 -2.00 -7.59
N VAL A 39 -13.50 -1.21 -6.67
CA VAL A 39 -12.05 -0.99 -6.64
C VAL A 39 -11.31 -2.33 -6.43
N ILE A 40 -11.75 -3.10 -5.44
CA ILE A 40 -11.10 -4.38 -5.14
C ILE A 40 -11.28 -5.36 -6.29
N ASP A 41 -12.44 -5.39 -6.93
CA ASP A 41 -12.68 -6.25 -8.08
C ASP A 41 -11.76 -5.90 -9.26
N HIS A 42 -11.59 -4.61 -9.56
CA HIS A 42 -10.68 -4.15 -10.61
C HIS A 42 -9.23 -4.57 -10.33
N LEU A 43 -8.76 -4.39 -9.11
CA LEU A 43 -7.40 -4.77 -8.72
C LEU A 43 -7.22 -6.29 -8.73
N THR A 44 -8.19 -7.02 -8.22
CA THR A 44 -8.15 -8.48 -8.20
C THR A 44 -8.06 -9.04 -9.61
N GLU A 45 -8.89 -8.54 -10.52
CA GLU A 45 -8.92 -8.99 -11.91
C GLU A 45 -7.59 -8.70 -12.61
N ARG A 46 -7.02 -7.52 -12.36
CA ARG A 46 -5.73 -7.13 -12.95
C ARG A 46 -4.60 -8.08 -12.55
N TYR A 47 -4.60 -8.56 -11.31
CA TYR A 47 -3.50 -9.35 -10.76
C TYR A 47 -3.82 -10.84 -10.59
N ARG A 48 -5.01 -11.28 -10.98
CA ARG A 48 -5.46 -12.67 -10.81
C ARG A 48 -4.47 -13.69 -11.39
N SER A 49 -3.94 -13.42 -12.56
CA SER A 49 -3.01 -14.34 -13.24
C SER A 49 -1.54 -14.12 -12.89
N ALA A 50 -1.23 -13.14 -12.04
CA ALA A 50 0.15 -12.82 -11.66
C ALA A 50 0.75 -13.81 -10.66
N LYS A 51 -0.04 -14.73 -10.11
CA LYS A 51 0.40 -15.75 -9.14
C LYS A 51 1.06 -15.11 -7.93
N VAL A 52 0.38 -14.14 -7.32
CA VAL A 52 0.88 -13.42 -6.15
C VAL A 52 0.86 -14.34 -4.93
N ASP A 53 1.99 -14.45 -4.26
CA ASP A 53 2.12 -15.22 -3.01
C ASP A 53 1.80 -14.36 -1.78
N VAL A 54 2.24 -13.09 -1.81
CA VAL A 54 2.14 -12.17 -0.68
C VAL A 54 1.81 -10.78 -1.19
N VAL A 55 0.89 -10.11 -0.50
CA VAL A 55 0.63 -8.69 -0.70
C VAL A 55 1.28 -7.92 0.45
N VAL A 56 2.11 -6.95 0.11
CA VAL A 56 2.73 -6.03 1.08
C VAL A 56 1.97 -4.72 1.05
N GLY A 57 1.43 -4.32 2.19
CA GLY A 57 0.73 -3.04 2.33
C GLY A 57 1.49 -2.07 3.23
N VAL A 58 1.47 -0.79 2.87
CA VAL A 58 2.13 0.27 3.64
C VAL A 58 1.11 0.93 4.56
N GLU A 59 1.52 1.17 5.83
CA GLU A 59 0.62 1.84 6.78
C GLU A 59 0.18 3.21 6.26
N SER A 60 -0.99 3.65 6.57
CA SER A 60 -2.07 2.92 7.23
C SER A 60 -3.18 2.57 6.25
N ARG A 61 -3.48 3.45 5.31
CA ARG A 61 -4.56 3.23 4.34
C ARG A 61 -4.22 2.13 3.33
N GLY A 62 -2.93 1.92 3.04
CA GLY A 62 -2.49 0.80 2.22
C GLY A 62 -2.86 -0.55 2.81
N PHE A 63 -3.03 -0.66 4.12
CA PHE A 63 -3.48 -1.89 4.77
C PHE A 63 -4.90 -2.27 4.36
N ILE A 64 -5.76 -1.28 4.17
CA ILE A 64 -7.17 -1.51 3.79
C ILE A 64 -7.22 -2.18 2.41
N PHE A 65 -6.52 -1.60 1.44
CA PHE A 65 -6.44 -2.15 0.09
C PHE A 65 -5.68 -3.48 0.07
N GLY A 66 -4.54 -3.53 0.74
CA GLY A 66 -3.67 -4.71 0.76
C GLY A 66 -4.34 -5.92 1.39
N GLY A 67 -5.00 -5.74 2.52
CA GLY A 67 -5.70 -6.83 3.20
C GLY A 67 -6.84 -7.40 2.35
N ALA A 68 -7.67 -6.54 1.78
CA ALA A 68 -8.77 -6.98 0.93
C ALA A 68 -8.27 -7.68 -0.33
N LEU A 69 -7.25 -7.13 -0.98
CA LEU A 69 -6.69 -7.69 -2.19
C LEU A 69 -6.01 -9.04 -1.94
N ALA A 70 -5.26 -9.16 -0.86
CA ALA A 70 -4.63 -10.42 -0.47
C ALA A 70 -5.66 -11.54 -0.30
N GLN A 71 -6.75 -11.24 0.40
CA GLN A 71 -7.83 -12.19 0.63
C GLN A 71 -8.46 -12.64 -0.70
N GLN A 72 -8.71 -11.71 -1.61
CA GLN A 72 -9.31 -12.03 -2.92
C GLN A 72 -8.37 -12.82 -3.83
N LEU A 73 -7.06 -12.59 -3.72
CA LEU A 73 -6.06 -13.29 -4.54
C LEU A 73 -5.63 -14.63 -3.91
N GLY A 74 -6.09 -14.95 -2.71
CA GLY A 74 -5.63 -16.13 -1.99
C GLY A 74 -4.18 -16.03 -1.55
N ALA A 75 -3.68 -14.80 -1.36
CA ALA A 75 -2.31 -14.50 -0.95
C ALA A 75 -2.24 -14.16 0.53
N GLY A 76 -1.03 -14.23 1.10
CA GLY A 76 -0.78 -13.70 2.44
C GLY A 76 -0.68 -12.19 2.44
N PHE A 77 -0.72 -11.58 3.63
CA PHE A 77 -0.57 -10.13 3.80
C PHE A 77 0.60 -9.83 4.75
N VAL A 78 1.43 -8.86 4.37
CA VAL A 78 2.58 -8.41 5.16
C VAL A 78 2.51 -6.89 5.32
N PRO A 79 2.59 -6.38 6.56
CA PRO A 79 2.63 -4.95 6.81
C PRO A 79 4.04 -4.38 6.68
N VAL A 80 4.14 -3.22 6.04
CA VAL A 80 5.30 -2.34 6.12
C VAL A 80 4.89 -1.13 6.93
N ARG A 81 5.65 -0.79 7.95
CA ARG A 81 5.32 0.27 8.89
C ARG A 81 6.51 1.17 9.15
N LYS A 82 6.25 2.34 9.69
CA LYS A 82 7.29 3.26 10.15
C LYS A 82 8.09 2.63 11.28
N LYS A 83 9.37 3.03 11.38
CA LYS A 83 10.30 2.53 12.39
C LYS A 83 9.68 2.52 13.79
N GLY A 84 9.89 1.40 14.48
CA GLY A 84 9.45 1.23 15.87
C GLY A 84 8.01 0.73 16.02
N LYS A 85 7.28 0.57 14.93
CA LYS A 85 5.87 0.13 14.99
C LYS A 85 5.67 -1.37 14.91
N LEU A 86 6.67 -2.11 14.40
CA LEU A 86 6.60 -3.57 14.30
C LEU A 86 7.36 -4.21 15.47
N PRO A 87 6.77 -5.20 16.13
CA PRO A 87 7.48 -5.94 17.19
C PRO A 87 8.46 -6.95 16.60
N GLY A 88 9.55 -7.20 17.33
CA GLY A 88 10.54 -8.22 16.96
C GLY A 88 11.54 -7.76 15.90
N PRO A 89 12.32 -8.71 15.35
CA PRO A 89 13.37 -8.38 14.40
C PRO A 89 12.82 -7.87 13.07
N VAL A 90 13.36 -6.73 12.63
CA VAL A 90 12.99 -6.07 11.38
C VAL A 90 14.22 -5.72 10.57
N ILE A 91 14.03 -5.44 9.29
CA ILE A 91 14.99 -4.68 8.48
C ILE A 91 14.37 -3.33 8.14
N GLU A 92 15.20 -2.34 7.94
CA GLU A 92 14.79 -0.95 7.77
C GLU A 92 15.35 -0.35 6.49
N GLU A 93 14.61 0.62 5.92
CA GLU A 93 15.04 1.38 4.76
C GLU A 93 14.65 2.83 4.94
N GLU A 94 15.62 3.74 4.78
CA GLU A 94 15.37 5.17 4.83
C GLU A 94 14.84 5.68 3.49
N TYR A 95 14.02 6.72 3.54
CA TYR A 95 13.60 7.47 2.36
C TYR A 95 13.50 8.95 2.67
N GLU A 96 13.76 9.76 1.64
CA GLU A 96 13.72 11.20 1.80
C GLU A 96 12.30 11.74 1.68
N LEU A 97 11.98 12.67 2.57
CA LEU A 97 10.80 13.51 2.51
C LEU A 97 11.19 14.87 1.92
N GLU A 98 10.20 15.69 1.60
CA GLU A 98 10.44 17.08 1.20
C GLU A 98 11.25 17.81 2.28
N TYR A 99 10.95 17.53 3.56
CA TYR A 99 11.67 18.07 4.70
C TYR A 99 12.05 16.92 5.64
N GLY A 100 13.30 16.46 5.55
CA GLY A 100 13.82 15.42 6.41
C GLY A 100 13.80 14.02 5.80
N ARG A 101 13.88 13.03 6.66
CA ARG A 101 13.89 11.61 6.29
C ARG A 101 12.94 10.83 7.16
N ASP A 102 12.47 9.71 6.64
CA ASP A 102 11.70 8.75 7.41
C ASP A 102 12.24 7.34 7.16
N VAL A 103 11.83 6.38 7.98
CA VAL A 103 12.32 5.01 7.92
C VAL A 103 11.13 4.06 7.92
N LEU A 104 11.12 3.15 6.96
CA LEU A 104 10.16 2.05 6.91
C LEU A 104 10.82 0.75 7.37
N ALA A 105 10.02 -0.12 7.95
CA ALA A 105 10.45 -1.41 8.44
C ALA A 105 9.54 -2.53 7.97
N ILE A 106 10.12 -3.71 7.79
CA ILE A 106 9.42 -4.97 7.52
C ILE A 106 10.04 -6.05 8.40
N HIS A 107 9.25 -7.03 8.83
CA HIS A 107 9.80 -8.15 9.58
C HIS A 107 10.83 -8.93 8.76
N GLN A 108 11.90 -9.39 9.42
CA GLN A 108 12.95 -10.16 8.77
C GLN A 108 12.45 -11.47 8.16
N ASP A 109 11.42 -12.06 8.74
CA ASP A 109 10.81 -13.32 8.31
C ASP A 109 9.57 -13.14 7.43
N ALA A 110 9.29 -11.92 7.00
CA ALA A 110 8.05 -11.60 6.30
C ALA A 110 7.92 -12.26 4.93
N ILE A 111 9.03 -12.40 4.22
CA ILE A 111 9.06 -12.86 2.84
C ILE A 111 10.11 -13.96 2.69
N SER A 112 9.73 -15.04 2.02
CA SER A 112 10.64 -16.11 1.65
C SER A 112 11.23 -15.84 0.27
N SER A 113 12.49 -16.24 0.09
CA SER A 113 13.18 -16.07 -1.18
C SER A 113 12.39 -16.65 -2.34
N GLY A 114 12.23 -15.88 -3.40
CA GLY A 114 11.52 -16.28 -4.61
C GLY A 114 10.01 -16.07 -4.59
N GLN A 115 9.42 -15.67 -3.46
CA GLN A 115 7.99 -15.35 -3.43
C GLN A 115 7.67 -14.18 -4.36
N ARG A 116 6.52 -14.26 -5.01
CA ARG A 116 6.00 -13.20 -5.86
C ARG A 116 5.18 -12.23 -4.99
N VAL A 117 5.59 -10.99 -4.99
CA VAL A 117 5.07 -9.96 -4.07
C VAL A 117 4.40 -8.84 -4.83
N LEU A 118 3.22 -8.46 -4.39
CA LEU A 118 2.51 -7.28 -4.86
C LEU A 118 2.55 -6.23 -3.75
N ALA A 119 3.12 -5.07 -4.05
CA ALA A 119 3.18 -3.95 -3.10
C ALA A 119 2.03 -2.99 -3.36
N VAL A 120 1.35 -2.56 -2.29
CA VAL A 120 0.14 -1.74 -2.37
C VAL A 120 0.20 -0.58 -1.40
N ASP A 121 -0.12 0.60 -1.92
CA ASP A 121 -0.39 1.79 -1.12
C ASP A 121 -1.60 2.53 -1.73
N ASP A 122 -2.18 3.45 -0.99
CA ASP A 122 -3.34 4.22 -1.45
C ASP A 122 -2.97 5.43 -2.31
N LEU A 123 -1.76 5.94 -2.14
CA LEU A 123 -1.29 7.15 -2.81
C LEU A 123 0.16 7.02 -3.25
N LEU A 124 0.41 7.33 -4.51
CA LEU A 124 1.76 7.48 -5.04
C LEU A 124 2.03 8.98 -5.22
N ALA A 125 2.63 9.61 -4.21
CA ALA A 125 2.97 11.03 -4.26
C ALA A 125 4.35 11.23 -4.92
N THR A 126 5.43 11.28 -4.13
CA THR A 126 6.80 11.40 -4.66
C THR A 126 7.39 10.05 -5.08
N GLY A 127 6.81 8.97 -4.62
CA GLY A 127 7.31 7.62 -4.85
C GLY A 127 8.32 7.12 -3.82
N GLY A 128 8.76 7.96 -2.90
CA GLY A 128 9.78 7.59 -1.91
C GLY A 128 9.37 6.42 -1.03
N THR A 129 8.15 6.43 -0.52
CA THR A 129 7.60 5.35 0.30
C THR A 129 7.57 4.02 -0.45
N MET A 130 7.12 4.04 -1.71
CA MET A 130 7.04 2.83 -2.52
C MET A 130 8.43 2.32 -2.88
N VAL A 131 9.37 3.19 -3.23
CA VAL A 131 10.76 2.80 -3.52
C VAL A 131 11.39 2.11 -2.30
N ALA A 132 11.22 2.67 -1.10
CA ALA A 132 11.73 2.06 0.13
C ALA A 132 11.08 0.69 0.38
N THR A 133 9.77 0.58 0.16
CA THR A 133 9.04 -0.68 0.29
C THR A 133 9.57 -1.75 -0.66
N LEU A 134 9.78 -1.40 -1.93
CA LEU A 134 10.32 -2.32 -2.92
C LEU A 134 11.75 -2.78 -2.57
N LYS A 135 12.58 -1.89 -2.05
CA LYS A 135 13.92 -2.23 -1.57
C LYS A 135 13.87 -3.23 -0.42
N LEU A 136 12.97 -3.05 0.54
CA LEU A 136 12.79 -3.99 1.64
C LEU A 136 12.40 -5.38 1.13
N ILE A 137 11.46 -5.45 0.19
CA ILE A 137 11.02 -6.71 -0.40
C ILE A 137 12.18 -7.42 -1.12
N GLU A 138 12.93 -6.68 -1.93
CA GLU A 138 14.08 -7.24 -2.67
C GLU A 138 15.18 -7.73 -1.74
N ARG A 139 15.45 -7.01 -0.65
CA ARG A 139 16.45 -7.40 0.35
C ARG A 139 16.08 -8.71 1.04
N LEU A 140 14.79 -9.04 1.16
CA LEU A 140 14.33 -10.31 1.70
C LEU A 140 14.27 -11.43 0.65
N GLY A 141 14.57 -11.13 -0.60
CA GLY A 141 14.59 -12.10 -1.69
C GLY A 141 13.27 -12.24 -2.43
N GLY A 142 12.33 -11.34 -2.22
CA GLY A 142 11.07 -11.34 -2.96
C GLY A 142 11.22 -10.82 -4.38
N THR A 143 10.33 -11.24 -5.26
CA THR A 143 10.21 -10.78 -6.64
C THR A 143 8.96 -9.90 -6.74
N VAL A 144 9.15 -8.65 -7.09
CA VAL A 144 8.06 -7.68 -7.22
C VAL A 144 7.42 -7.73 -8.61
#